data_99dfd86d3d80c95fcfb3c2fd8c6f8c9a
#
_entry.id   99dfd86d3d80c95fcfb3c2fd8c6f8c9a
#
_cell.length_a   1.000
_cell.length_b   1.000
_cell.length_c   1.000
_cell.angle_alpha   90.00
_cell.angle_beta   90.00
_cell.angle_gamma   90.00
#
_symmetry.space_group_name_H-M   'P 1'
#
loop_
_entity.id
_entity.type
_entity.pdbx_description
1 polymer ?
#
loop_
_entity_poly.entity_id
_entity_poly.type
_entity_poly.pdbx_seq_one_letter_code
_entity_poly.pdbx_strand_id
1 'polypeptide(L)'
;MIRTGILLFFLLPVGLCAQISPPKATLSEAFLQVGNKERDRIFADYGNLYNRNNVKNFGVVLLGAGVMANTKIDANFQNWYDGHVRSGFSKELGEVSKIFGEGKYFIPIVVTSAFSCRFLQEQRRMPECQFGDFTDRTMRGYFVGAPTLLVAQLALGGDRPRDEGGSYWRPFRQDHGVSGHAFMGAVPFITAAQMTDKPCVKGLFYAASTLCAWSRVDEDAHYLSQAVLGWYLAYLSVRAVSRTEGGKVLPQGLTFFPVSGGDSVGIGVHYQY
;
A
#
# COMPACT_ATOMS: atom_id res chain seq x y z
N MET A 1 2.02 -24.04 10.16
CA MET A 1 3.44 -23.75 10.50
C MET A 1 4.15 -22.85 9.46
N ILE A 2 3.43 -21.97 8.74
CA ILE A 2 4.01 -21.08 7.67
C ILE A 2 4.31 -19.66 8.21
N ARG A 3 4.05 -19.38 9.48
CA ARG A 3 4.11 -18.00 10.04
C ARG A 3 5.50 -17.40 10.23
N THR A 4 6.59 -18.17 10.14
CA THR A 4 7.93 -17.68 10.52
C THR A 4 8.83 -17.28 9.35
N GLY A 5 8.50 -17.63 8.10
CA GLY A 5 9.38 -17.43 6.95
C GLY A 5 9.30 -16.04 6.27
N ILE A 6 8.20 -15.33 6.41
CA ILE A 6 7.94 -14.09 5.65
C ILE A 6 8.64 -12.85 6.27
N LEU A 7 8.94 -12.90 7.56
CA LEU A 7 9.56 -11.75 8.26
C LEU A 7 11.04 -11.50 7.90
N LEU A 8 11.74 -12.53 7.41
CA LEU A 8 13.20 -12.43 7.15
C LEU A 8 13.55 -11.74 5.82
N PHE A 9 12.61 -11.56 4.90
CA PHE A 9 12.91 -11.05 3.56
C PHE A 9 13.09 -9.53 3.48
N PHE A 10 12.63 -8.76 4.48
CA PHE A 10 12.75 -7.30 4.48
C PHE A 10 14.03 -6.76 5.14
N LEU A 11 14.88 -7.62 5.73
CA LEU A 11 16.05 -7.19 6.50
C LEU A 11 17.39 -7.25 5.76
N LEU A 12 17.43 -7.63 4.47
CA LEU A 12 18.67 -8.08 3.83
C LEU A 12 19.42 -7.17 2.84
N PRO A 13 19.16 -5.91 2.55
CA PRO A 13 20.12 -5.19 1.70
C PRO A 13 20.85 -4.01 2.34
N VAL A 14 20.88 -3.86 3.65
CA VAL A 14 21.60 -2.72 4.26
C VAL A 14 23.13 -2.89 4.20
N GLY A 15 23.62 -4.07 3.86
CA GLY A 15 25.05 -4.42 3.99
C GLY A 15 25.95 -4.13 2.80
N LEU A 16 25.45 -3.75 1.61
CA LEU A 16 26.29 -3.81 0.38
C LEU A 16 26.70 -2.48 -0.25
N CYS A 17 26.39 -1.32 0.33
CA CYS A 17 26.68 -0.02 -0.31
C CYS A 17 27.52 0.96 0.51
N ALA A 18 28.30 0.53 1.49
CA ALA A 18 29.07 1.44 2.32
C ALA A 18 30.43 1.83 1.70
N GLN A 19 30.48 2.88 0.90
CA GLN A 19 31.69 3.70 0.75
C GLN A 19 31.66 4.77 1.83
N ILE A 20 32.50 4.62 2.86
CA ILE A 20 32.54 5.49 4.04
C ILE A 20 33.27 6.79 3.66
N SER A 21 32.51 7.82 3.29
CA SER A 21 32.99 9.20 3.29
C SER A 21 32.76 9.81 4.68
N PRO A 22 33.62 10.73 5.17
CA PRO A 22 33.41 11.37 6.46
C PRO A 22 32.06 12.08 6.53
N PRO A 23 31.34 12.03 7.66
CA PRO A 23 30.04 12.66 7.80
C PRO A 23 30.16 14.18 7.66
N LYS A 24 29.24 14.81 6.90
CA LYS A 24 29.23 16.27 6.69
C LYS A 24 28.50 17.04 7.79
N ALA A 25 27.65 16.39 8.58
CA ALA A 25 26.79 17.01 9.58
C ALA A 25 26.85 16.23 10.89
N THR A 26 26.56 16.90 12.00
CA THR A 26 26.35 16.23 13.27
C THR A 26 25.09 15.33 13.17
N LEU A 27 24.99 14.34 14.06
CA LEU A 27 23.82 13.43 14.06
C LEU A 27 22.49 14.19 14.23
N SER A 28 22.48 15.24 15.06
CA SER A 28 21.30 16.08 15.29
C SER A 28 20.92 16.91 14.06
N GLU A 29 21.91 17.51 13.40
CA GLU A 29 21.67 18.27 12.16
C GLU A 29 21.14 17.39 11.03
N ALA A 30 21.73 16.21 10.83
CA ALA A 30 21.25 15.26 9.83
C ALA A 30 19.81 14.81 10.11
N PHE A 31 19.47 14.53 11.36
CA PHE A 31 18.11 14.15 11.74
C PHE A 31 17.10 15.26 11.45
N LEU A 32 17.44 16.50 11.80
CA LEU A 32 16.59 17.67 11.53
C LEU A 32 16.44 17.94 10.03
N GLN A 33 17.51 17.79 9.25
CA GLN A 33 17.47 17.97 7.79
C GLN A 33 16.58 16.93 7.12
N VAL A 34 16.72 15.64 7.48
CA VAL A 34 15.84 14.57 6.99
C VAL A 34 14.39 14.88 7.35
N GLY A 35 14.10 15.20 8.62
CA GLY A 35 12.74 15.50 9.08
C GLY A 35 12.10 16.67 8.34
N ASN A 36 12.82 17.77 8.15
CA ASN A 36 12.32 18.94 7.41
C ASN A 36 12.05 18.61 5.94
N LYS A 37 12.98 17.91 5.28
CA LYS A 37 12.85 17.52 3.88
C LYS A 37 11.64 16.60 3.66
N GLU A 38 11.45 15.60 4.52
CA GLU A 38 10.31 14.70 4.42
C GLU A 38 8.98 15.41 4.72
N ARG A 39 8.95 16.31 5.69
CA ARG A 39 7.79 17.15 5.96
C ARG A 39 7.36 17.92 4.72
N ASP A 40 8.27 18.62 4.07
CA ASP A 40 7.97 19.47 2.90
C ASP A 40 7.48 18.63 1.71
N ARG A 41 8.05 17.43 1.52
CA ARG A 41 7.58 16.45 0.53
C ARG A 41 6.17 15.94 0.83
N ILE A 42 5.87 15.62 2.10
CA ILE A 42 4.54 15.18 2.52
C ILE A 42 3.50 16.30 2.29
N PHE A 43 3.82 17.55 2.56
CA PHE A 43 2.92 18.67 2.25
C PHE A 43 2.67 18.81 0.74
N ALA A 44 3.68 18.64 -0.09
CA ALA A 44 3.51 18.61 -1.55
C ALA A 44 2.63 17.43 -2.00
N ASP A 45 2.78 16.27 -1.38
CA ASP A 45 1.95 15.09 -1.64
C ASP A 45 0.49 15.34 -1.31
N TYR A 46 0.21 15.98 -0.18
CA TYR A 46 -1.17 16.40 0.17
C TYR A 46 -1.75 17.36 -0.88
N GLY A 47 -0.98 18.34 -1.35
CA GLY A 47 -1.39 19.21 -2.45
C GLY A 47 -1.72 18.43 -3.72
N ASN A 48 -0.91 17.40 -4.03
CA ASN A 48 -1.15 16.50 -5.15
C ASN A 48 -2.34 15.55 -4.94
N LEU A 49 -2.60 15.09 -3.71
CA LEU A 49 -3.75 14.25 -3.40
C LEU A 49 -5.06 15.02 -3.54
N TYR A 50 -5.15 16.19 -2.94
CA TYR A 50 -6.37 17.00 -2.91
C TYR A 50 -6.54 17.93 -4.12
N ASN A 51 -5.83 17.67 -5.23
CA ASN A 51 -6.08 18.45 -6.44
C ASN A 51 -7.49 18.18 -7.00
N ARG A 52 -8.01 19.17 -7.74
CA ARG A 52 -9.38 19.16 -8.28
C ARG A 52 -9.75 17.86 -9.03
N ASN A 53 -8.81 17.30 -9.79
CA ASN A 53 -9.07 16.09 -10.59
C ASN A 53 -9.18 14.85 -9.71
N ASN A 54 -8.29 14.70 -8.73
CA ASN A 54 -8.34 13.57 -7.80
C ASN A 54 -9.60 13.62 -6.92
N VAL A 55 -9.98 14.81 -6.44
CA VAL A 55 -11.22 14.99 -5.67
C VAL A 55 -12.44 14.61 -6.51
N LYS A 56 -12.52 15.06 -7.77
CA LYS A 56 -13.60 14.66 -8.69
C LYS A 56 -13.63 13.15 -8.93
N ASN A 57 -12.47 12.55 -9.24
CA ASN A 57 -12.38 11.13 -9.51
C ASN A 57 -12.74 10.30 -8.27
N PHE A 58 -12.28 10.70 -7.10
CA PHE A 58 -12.68 10.07 -5.84
C PHE A 58 -14.18 10.19 -5.61
N GLY A 59 -14.76 11.38 -5.87
CA GLY A 59 -16.20 11.60 -5.80
C GLY A 59 -17.01 10.66 -6.72
N VAL A 60 -16.55 10.43 -7.95
CA VAL A 60 -17.20 9.48 -8.87
C VAL A 60 -17.15 8.04 -8.32
N VAL A 61 -15.99 7.59 -7.82
CA VAL A 61 -15.86 6.25 -7.25
C VAL A 61 -16.68 6.12 -5.97
N LEU A 62 -16.71 7.18 -5.15
CA LEU A 62 -17.52 7.27 -3.94
C LEU A 62 -19.02 7.15 -4.25
N LEU A 63 -19.48 7.85 -5.28
CA LEU A 63 -20.88 7.75 -5.74
C LEU A 63 -21.22 6.33 -6.19
N GLY A 64 -20.36 5.72 -7.01
CA GLY A 64 -20.52 4.32 -7.43
C GLY A 64 -20.58 3.34 -6.26
N ALA A 65 -19.64 3.48 -5.32
CA ALA A 65 -19.64 2.69 -4.09
C ALA A 65 -20.89 2.95 -3.24
N GLY A 66 -21.36 4.19 -3.17
CA GLY A 66 -22.60 4.56 -2.50
C GLY A 66 -23.84 3.89 -3.10
N VAL A 67 -23.91 3.83 -4.42
CA VAL A 67 -24.98 3.07 -5.10
C VAL A 67 -24.90 1.59 -4.75
N MET A 68 -23.72 0.98 -4.81
CA MET A 68 -23.54 -0.43 -4.46
C MET A 68 -23.92 -0.70 -3.00
N ALA A 69 -23.43 0.11 -2.08
CA ALA A 69 -23.63 -0.05 -0.64
C ALA A 69 -25.09 0.18 -0.22
N ASN A 70 -25.77 1.19 -0.78
CA ASN A 70 -27.12 1.57 -0.38
C ASN A 70 -28.24 0.91 -1.22
N THR A 71 -27.86 -0.08 -2.04
CA THR A 71 -28.77 -0.94 -2.77
C THR A 71 -28.47 -2.40 -2.43
N LYS A 72 -29.10 -3.34 -3.15
CA LYS A 72 -28.82 -4.77 -2.98
C LYS A 72 -27.58 -5.25 -3.75
N ILE A 73 -26.85 -4.37 -4.45
CA ILE A 73 -25.74 -4.76 -5.34
C ILE A 73 -24.63 -5.45 -4.56
N ASP A 74 -24.14 -4.85 -3.47
CA ASP A 74 -23.08 -5.43 -2.64
C ASP A 74 -23.53 -6.77 -2.03
N ALA A 75 -24.70 -6.84 -1.46
CA ALA A 75 -25.23 -8.07 -0.86
C ALA A 75 -25.45 -9.17 -1.90
N ASN A 76 -25.99 -8.84 -3.07
CA ASN A 76 -26.18 -9.80 -4.16
C ASN A 76 -24.84 -10.28 -4.71
N PHE A 77 -23.85 -9.39 -4.85
CA PHE A 77 -22.51 -9.75 -5.26
C PHE A 77 -21.87 -10.71 -4.25
N GLN A 78 -21.97 -10.41 -2.95
CA GLN A 78 -21.43 -11.27 -1.89
C GLN A 78 -22.05 -12.68 -1.94
N ASN A 79 -23.39 -12.76 -2.00
CA ASN A 79 -24.09 -14.03 -2.10
C ASN A 79 -23.70 -14.85 -3.35
N TRP A 80 -23.56 -14.17 -4.49
CA TRP A 80 -23.10 -14.81 -5.72
C TRP A 80 -21.65 -15.31 -5.59
N TYR A 81 -20.76 -14.48 -5.02
CA TYR A 81 -19.36 -14.81 -4.79
C TYR A 81 -19.24 -16.05 -3.90
N ASP A 82 -19.98 -16.09 -2.81
CA ASP A 82 -19.98 -17.20 -1.84
C ASP A 82 -20.43 -18.52 -2.47
N GLY A 83 -21.42 -18.45 -3.35
CA GLY A 83 -21.97 -19.63 -4.00
C GLY A 83 -21.17 -20.16 -5.22
N HIS A 84 -20.32 -19.31 -5.84
CA HIS A 84 -19.71 -19.65 -7.13
C HIS A 84 -18.19 -19.53 -7.17
N VAL A 85 -17.58 -18.71 -6.33
CA VAL A 85 -16.14 -18.40 -6.39
C VAL A 85 -15.40 -18.88 -5.14
N ARG A 86 -16.00 -18.70 -3.96
CA ARG A 86 -15.37 -19.07 -2.70
C ARG A 86 -15.08 -20.57 -2.65
N SER A 87 -13.85 -20.91 -2.29
CA SER A 87 -13.34 -22.28 -2.27
C SER A 87 -12.27 -22.45 -1.19
N GLY A 88 -11.83 -23.67 -0.93
CA GLY A 88 -10.68 -23.91 -0.05
C GLY A 88 -9.42 -23.19 -0.54
N PHE A 89 -9.16 -23.23 -1.85
CA PHE A 89 -8.03 -22.55 -2.44
C PHE A 89 -8.12 -21.01 -2.32
N SER A 90 -9.30 -20.42 -2.55
CA SER A 90 -9.46 -18.96 -2.40
C SER A 90 -9.21 -18.50 -0.96
N LYS A 91 -9.65 -19.31 0.03
CA LYS A 91 -9.40 -19.03 1.45
C LYS A 91 -7.93 -19.03 1.80
N GLU A 92 -7.17 -20.05 1.36
CA GLU A 92 -5.72 -20.13 1.60
C GLU A 92 -4.98 -18.94 0.96
N LEU A 93 -5.32 -18.62 -0.29
CA LEU A 93 -4.75 -17.46 -0.98
C LEU A 93 -5.15 -16.15 -0.29
N GLY A 94 -6.38 -16.03 0.20
CA GLY A 94 -6.87 -14.89 0.97
C GLY A 94 -6.09 -14.70 2.27
N GLU A 95 -5.84 -15.77 3.02
CA GLU A 95 -5.04 -15.77 4.25
C GLU A 95 -3.62 -15.25 4.03
N VAL A 96 -2.97 -15.65 2.92
CA VAL A 96 -1.64 -15.14 2.55
C VAL A 96 -1.71 -13.67 2.13
N SER A 97 -2.71 -13.33 1.33
CA SER A 97 -2.85 -11.98 0.76
C SER A 97 -3.16 -10.92 1.82
N LYS A 98 -3.92 -11.25 2.87
CA LYS A 98 -4.24 -10.31 3.95
C LYS A 98 -3.04 -9.86 4.75
N ILE A 99 -1.96 -10.66 4.81
CA ILE A 99 -0.74 -10.32 5.55
C ILE A 99 -0.21 -8.96 5.09
N PHE A 100 -0.27 -8.66 3.79
CA PHE A 100 0.16 -7.38 3.25
C PHE A 100 -0.68 -6.18 3.71
N GLY A 101 -1.92 -6.42 4.17
CA GLY A 101 -2.80 -5.41 4.76
C GLY A 101 -2.62 -5.19 6.27
N GLU A 102 -1.76 -5.98 6.93
CA GLU A 102 -1.52 -5.89 8.38
C GLU A 102 -0.61 -4.71 8.74
N GLY A 103 -1.20 -3.51 8.78
CA GLY A 103 -0.48 -2.25 9.02
C GLY A 103 0.39 -2.26 10.28
N LYS A 104 -0.03 -2.98 11.33
CA LYS A 104 0.73 -3.09 12.59
C LYS A 104 2.17 -3.62 12.42
N TYR A 105 2.42 -4.43 11.38
CA TYR A 105 3.75 -4.95 11.07
C TYR A 105 4.43 -4.12 9.96
N PHE A 106 3.69 -3.81 8.90
CA PHE A 106 4.25 -3.15 7.73
C PHE A 106 4.60 -1.69 7.97
N ILE A 107 3.78 -0.92 8.70
CA ILE A 107 4.06 0.49 8.96
C ILE A 107 5.40 0.67 9.70
N PRO A 108 5.64 0.02 10.86
CA PRO A 108 6.92 0.18 11.54
C PRO A 108 8.13 -0.21 10.70
N ILE A 109 8.03 -1.31 9.95
CA ILE A 109 9.12 -1.78 9.08
C ILE A 109 9.42 -0.75 7.98
N VAL A 110 8.39 -0.30 7.27
CA VAL A 110 8.54 0.66 6.17
C VAL A 110 9.06 2.01 6.66
N VAL A 111 8.50 2.53 7.77
CA VAL A 111 8.92 3.80 8.36
C VAL A 111 10.37 3.73 8.82
N THR A 112 10.74 2.69 9.57
CA THR A 112 12.11 2.52 10.05
C THR A 112 13.09 2.40 8.89
N SER A 113 12.75 1.62 7.86
CA SER A 113 13.60 1.46 6.66
C SER A 113 13.76 2.76 5.90
N ALA A 114 12.67 3.49 5.68
CA ALA A 114 12.70 4.79 4.97
C ALA A 114 13.58 5.80 5.70
N PHE A 115 13.35 6.00 7.00
CA PHE A 115 14.16 6.92 7.80
C PHE A 115 15.62 6.49 7.87
N SER A 116 15.91 5.20 8.06
CA SER A 116 17.29 4.70 8.10
C SER A 116 18.02 4.94 6.77
N CYS A 117 17.38 4.63 5.64
CA CYS A 117 17.98 4.87 4.33
C CYS A 117 18.24 6.37 4.10
N ARG A 118 17.25 7.24 4.36
CA ARG A 118 17.40 8.69 4.20
C ARG A 118 18.47 9.26 5.14
N PHE A 119 18.52 8.82 6.38
CA PHE A 119 19.53 9.24 7.32
C PHE A 119 20.94 8.84 6.88
N LEU A 120 21.13 7.61 6.40
CA LEU A 120 22.42 7.14 5.90
C LEU A 120 22.84 7.87 4.61
N GLN A 121 21.90 8.19 3.76
CA GLN A 121 22.12 8.99 2.55
C GLN A 121 22.57 10.41 2.90
N GLU A 122 21.91 11.07 3.85
CA GLU A 122 22.26 12.41 4.31
C GLU A 122 23.66 12.44 4.93
N GLN A 123 24.02 11.40 5.67
CA GLN A 123 25.37 11.19 6.22
C GLN A 123 26.41 10.80 5.16
N ARG A 124 26.02 10.65 3.90
CA ARG A 124 26.85 10.12 2.80
C ARG A 124 27.48 8.74 3.09
N ARG A 125 26.87 7.97 3.98
CA ARG A 125 27.28 6.59 4.30
C ARG A 125 26.69 5.57 3.34
N MET A 126 25.65 5.98 2.58
CA MET A 126 24.99 5.16 1.59
C MET A 126 24.59 6.02 0.39
N PRO A 127 24.79 5.54 -0.87
CA PRO A 127 24.25 6.20 -2.05
C PRO A 127 22.71 6.11 -2.09
N GLU A 128 22.07 6.92 -2.93
CA GLU A 128 20.66 6.73 -3.25
C GLU A 128 20.47 5.33 -3.82
N CYS A 129 19.48 4.61 -3.30
CA CYS A 129 19.18 3.26 -3.71
C CYS A 129 17.67 3.06 -3.88
N GLN A 130 17.33 2.13 -4.78
CA GLN A 130 15.94 1.83 -5.14
C GLN A 130 15.10 1.38 -3.94
N PHE A 131 15.69 0.63 -3.01
CA PHE A 131 15.01 0.20 -1.79
C PHE A 131 14.67 1.40 -0.89
N GLY A 132 15.60 2.34 -0.72
CA GLY A 132 15.36 3.58 0.03
C GLY A 132 14.23 4.41 -0.59
N ASP A 133 14.23 4.55 -1.92
CA ASP A 133 13.16 5.26 -2.63
C ASP A 133 11.82 4.53 -2.55
N PHE A 134 11.82 3.21 -2.64
CA PHE A 134 10.60 2.40 -2.49
C PHE A 134 9.99 2.54 -1.10
N THR A 135 10.79 2.39 -0.05
CA THR A 135 10.31 2.49 1.34
C THR A 135 9.86 3.90 1.69
N ASP A 136 10.57 4.92 1.21
CA ASP A 136 10.18 6.33 1.36
C ASP A 136 8.84 6.63 0.69
N ARG A 137 8.67 6.29 -0.58
CA ARG A 137 7.41 6.51 -1.31
C ARG A 137 6.25 5.71 -0.71
N THR A 138 6.50 4.49 -0.24
CA THR A 138 5.51 3.65 0.44
C THR A 138 5.08 4.29 1.77
N MET A 139 6.03 4.74 2.58
CA MET A 139 5.78 5.45 3.84
C MET A 139 4.91 6.69 3.61
N ARG A 140 5.29 7.53 2.66
CA ARG A 140 4.54 8.75 2.31
C ARG A 140 3.15 8.42 1.77
N GLY A 141 3.01 7.37 0.97
CA GLY A 141 1.71 6.87 0.51
C GLY A 141 0.77 6.52 1.66
N TYR A 142 1.28 5.87 2.71
CA TYR A 142 0.52 5.61 3.92
C TYR A 142 0.13 6.90 4.65
N PHE A 143 1.08 7.78 4.92
CA PHE A 143 0.80 9.01 5.67
C PHE A 143 -0.16 9.95 4.96
N VAL A 144 -0.07 10.04 3.64
CA VAL A 144 -0.93 10.93 2.85
C VAL A 144 -2.35 10.39 2.71
N GLY A 145 -2.51 9.07 2.59
CA GLY A 145 -3.83 8.46 2.45
C GLY A 145 -4.56 8.18 3.77
N ALA A 146 -3.82 7.92 4.86
CA ALA A 146 -4.41 7.49 6.12
C ALA A 146 -5.44 8.47 6.71
N PRO A 147 -5.24 9.80 6.73
CA PRO A 147 -6.24 10.72 7.26
C PRO A 147 -7.57 10.65 6.49
N THR A 148 -7.50 10.62 5.16
CA THR A 148 -8.71 10.49 4.33
C THR A 148 -9.38 9.13 4.53
N LEU A 149 -8.61 8.07 4.67
CA LEU A 149 -9.11 6.72 4.97
C LEU A 149 -9.90 6.72 6.28
N LEU A 150 -9.31 7.20 7.37
CA LEU A 150 -9.94 7.23 8.70
C LEU A 150 -11.22 8.08 8.71
N VAL A 151 -11.17 9.25 8.07
CA VAL A 151 -12.37 10.10 7.94
C VAL A 151 -13.45 9.38 7.13
N ALA A 152 -13.10 8.75 6.01
CA ALA A 152 -14.07 8.05 5.17
C ALA A 152 -14.64 6.80 5.88
N GLN A 153 -13.85 6.07 6.65
CA GLN A 153 -14.33 4.94 7.45
C GLN A 153 -15.47 5.35 8.38
N LEU A 154 -15.28 6.43 9.13
CA LEU A 154 -16.27 6.96 10.08
C LEU A 154 -17.43 7.66 9.37
N ALA A 155 -17.15 8.49 8.36
CA ALA A 155 -18.16 9.28 7.67
C ALA A 155 -19.12 8.42 6.84
N LEU A 156 -18.69 7.31 6.29
CA LEU A 156 -19.56 6.39 5.57
C LEU A 156 -20.19 5.36 6.51
N GLY A 157 -19.42 4.86 7.48
CA GLY A 157 -19.85 3.78 8.36
C GLY A 157 -20.16 2.49 7.59
N GLY A 158 -21.03 1.66 8.14
CA GLY A 158 -21.47 0.42 7.50
C GLY A 158 -20.98 -0.82 8.22
N ASP A 159 -21.71 -1.93 8.02
CA ASP A 159 -21.39 -3.22 8.63
C ASP A 159 -20.51 -4.06 7.68
N ARG A 160 -20.07 -5.21 8.16
CA ARG A 160 -19.35 -6.22 7.37
C ARG A 160 -20.34 -7.30 6.91
N PRO A 161 -20.05 -8.04 5.82
CA PRO A 161 -20.88 -9.18 5.43
C PRO A 161 -21.16 -10.17 6.58
N ARG A 162 -20.12 -10.51 7.35
CA ARG A 162 -20.23 -11.44 8.49
C ARG A 162 -21.06 -10.94 9.68
N ASP A 163 -21.33 -9.63 9.76
CA ASP A 163 -22.10 -9.02 10.87
C ASP A 163 -23.61 -8.95 10.55
N GLU A 164 -24.02 -9.46 9.37
CA GLU A 164 -25.41 -9.55 8.89
C GLU A 164 -26.17 -8.21 8.85
N GLY A 165 -25.48 -7.10 9.09
CA GLY A 165 -26.08 -5.76 9.15
C GLY A 165 -26.37 -5.09 7.80
N GLY A 166 -25.92 -5.71 6.70
CA GLY A 166 -26.03 -5.19 5.33
C GLY A 166 -24.96 -4.13 5.00
N SER A 167 -24.86 -3.83 3.70
CA SER A 167 -23.82 -2.92 3.17
C SER A 167 -24.13 -1.44 3.33
N TYR A 168 -25.31 -1.09 3.83
CA TYR A 168 -25.80 0.28 3.91
C TYR A 168 -24.88 1.21 4.69
N TRP A 169 -24.62 2.37 4.15
CA TRP A 169 -23.90 3.40 4.88
C TRP A 169 -24.65 3.88 6.10
N ARG A 170 -23.96 3.88 7.24
CA ARG A 170 -24.47 4.30 8.54
C ARG A 170 -23.47 5.27 9.19
N PRO A 171 -23.46 6.54 8.76
CA PRO A 171 -22.47 7.53 9.21
C PRO A 171 -22.31 7.53 10.74
N PHE A 172 -21.06 7.46 11.17
CA PHE A 172 -20.62 7.52 12.58
C PHE A 172 -21.12 6.37 13.48
N ARG A 173 -21.72 5.33 12.95
CA ARG A 173 -22.16 4.17 13.76
C ARG A 173 -21.12 3.05 13.81
N GLN A 174 -20.42 2.85 12.72
CA GLN A 174 -19.38 1.83 12.54
C GLN A 174 -18.23 2.46 11.78
N ASP A 175 -17.05 1.83 11.82
CA ASP A 175 -15.83 2.27 11.16
C ASP A 175 -15.45 1.41 9.95
N HIS A 176 -16.42 0.71 9.35
CA HIS A 176 -16.16 -0.26 8.28
C HIS A 176 -16.52 0.26 6.88
N GLY A 177 -16.85 1.54 6.72
CA GLY A 177 -17.25 2.12 5.43
C GLY A 177 -16.19 2.03 4.32
N VAL A 178 -14.91 1.92 4.68
CA VAL A 178 -13.77 1.74 3.77
C VAL A 178 -12.80 0.72 4.34
N SER A 179 -12.28 -0.19 3.49
CA SER A 179 -11.36 -1.22 3.94
C SER A 179 -9.94 -0.69 4.18
N GLY A 180 -9.51 -0.65 5.44
CA GLY A 180 -8.14 -0.31 5.82
C GLY A 180 -7.11 -1.33 5.32
N HIS A 181 -7.41 -2.63 5.36
CA HIS A 181 -6.53 -3.68 4.85
C HIS A 181 -6.35 -3.58 3.32
N ALA A 182 -7.42 -3.28 2.58
CA ALA A 182 -7.32 -3.06 1.13
C ALA A 182 -6.42 -1.87 0.80
N PHE A 183 -6.52 -0.78 1.56
CA PHE A 183 -5.63 0.37 1.43
C PHE A 183 -4.18 0.00 1.75
N MET A 184 -3.94 -0.57 2.93
CA MET A 184 -2.59 -0.89 3.40
C MET A 184 -1.87 -1.87 2.47
N GLY A 185 -2.56 -2.94 2.06
CA GLY A 185 -1.97 -3.95 1.18
C GLY A 185 -1.74 -3.47 -0.24
N ALA A 186 -2.50 -2.49 -0.74
CA ALA A 186 -2.34 -1.96 -2.09
C ALA A 186 -1.16 -1.00 -2.23
N VAL A 187 -0.88 -0.16 -1.21
CA VAL A 187 0.14 0.91 -1.30
C VAL A 187 1.51 0.40 -1.76
N PRO A 188 2.15 -0.64 -1.19
CA PRO A 188 3.48 -1.06 -1.62
C PRO A 188 3.51 -1.58 -3.06
N PHE A 189 2.49 -2.32 -3.48
CA PHE A 189 2.43 -2.84 -4.85
C PHE A 189 2.18 -1.72 -5.87
N ILE A 190 1.32 -0.75 -5.57
CA ILE A 190 1.11 0.40 -6.45
C ILE A 190 2.37 1.27 -6.48
N THR A 191 3.09 1.41 -5.36
CA THR A 191 4.39 2.10 -5.32
C THR A 191 5.37 1.43 -6.28
N ALA A 192 5.54 0.11 -6.20
CA ALA A 192 6.39 -0.64 -7.12
C ALA A 192 5.94 -0.49 -8.59
N ALA A 193 4.61 -0.50 -8.85
CA ALA A 193 4.07 -0.26 -10.18
C ALA A 193 4.41 1.14 -10.72
N GLN A 194 4.41 2.17 -9.86
CA GLN A 194 4.77 3.54 -10.26
C GLN A 194 6.28 3.75 -10.44
N MET A 195 7.09 2.84 -9.91
CA MET A 195 8.55 2.89 -9.97
C MET A 195 9.14 2.07 -11.12
N THR A 196 8.33 1.49 -12.00
CA THR A 196 8.80 0.71 -13.17
C THR A 196 8.20 1.22 -14.47
N ASP A 197 9.01 1.23 -15.53
CA ASP A 197 8.59 1.55 -16.91
C ASP A 197 8.14 0.32 -17.69
N LYS A 198 8.48 -0.88 -17.22
CA LYS A 198 8.15 -2.12 -17.93
C LYS A 198 6.66 -2.40 -17.85
N PRO A 199 5.88 -2.31 -18.95
CA PRO A 199 4.41 -2.37 -18.88
C PRO A 199 3.88 -3.69 -18.31
N CYS A 200 4.51 -4.81 -18.62
CA CYS A 200 4.11 -6.12 -18.08
C CYS A 200 4.34 -6.19 -16.56
N VAL A 201 5.50 -5.72 -16.08
CA VAL A 201 5.83 -5.70 -14.65
C VAL A 201 4.90 -4.75 -13.90
N LYS A 202 4.64 -3.58 -14.49
CA LYS A 202 3.67 -2.61 -13.97
C LYS A 202 2.27 -3.21 -13.84
N GLY A 203 1.83 -3.92 -14.87
CA GLY A 203 0.55 -4.64 -14.86
C GLY A 203 0.48 -5.71 -13.77
N LEU A 204 1.54 -6.50 -13.59
CA LEU A 204 1.63 -7.50 -12.53
C LEU A 204 1.54 -6.88 -11.13
N PHE A 205 2.23 -5.76 -10.88
CA PHE A 205 2.12 -5.07 -9.61
C PHE A 205 0.73 -4.48 -9.36
N TYR A 206 0.07 -3.92 -10.39
CA TYR A 206 -1.31 -3.48 -10.24
C TYR A 206 -2.24 -4.66 -9.95
N ALA A 207 -2.10 -5.80 -10.61
CA ALA A 207 -2.86 -7.01 -10.30
C ALA A 207 -2.60 -7.48 -8.85
N ALA A 208 -1.33 -7.56 -8.44
CA ALA A 208 -0.96 -7.91 -7.07
C ALA A 208 -1.56 -6.94 -6.03
N SER A 209 -1.66 -5.65 -6.35
CA SER A 209 -2.25 -4.65 -5.44
C SER A 209 -3.72 -4.91 -5.12
N THR A 210 -4.45 -5.66 -5.95
CA THR A 210 -5.86 -6.00 -5.71
C THR A 210 -6.05 -7.21 -4.80
N LEU A 211 -5.01 -8.04 -4.60
CA LEU A 211 -5.12 -9.30 -3.85
C LEU A 211 -5.58 -9.11 -2.40
N CYS A 212 -5.04 -8.09 -1.72
CA CYS A 212 -5.45 -7.80 -0.35
C CYS A 212 -6.91 -7.28 -0.30
N ALA A 213 -7.33 -6.46 -1.25
CA ALA A 213 -8.71 -6.00 -1.35
C ALA A 213 -9.66 -7.17 -1.61
N TRP A 214 -9.30 -8.07 -2.54
CA TRP A 214 -10.03 -9.28 -2.82
C TRP A 214 -10.13 -10.20 -1.60
N SER A 215 -9.03 -10.40 -0.85
CA SER A 215 -9.06 -11.24 0.34
C SER A 215 -10.07 -10.76 1.39
N ARG A 216 -10.36 -9.45 1.44
CA ARG A 216 -11.36 -8.89 2.37
C ARG A 216 -12.79 -9.28 2.00
N VAL A 217 -13.06 -9.41 0.69
CA VAL A 217 -14.34 -9.91 0.18
C VAL A 217 -14.46 -11.41 0.43
N ASP A 218 -13.41 -12.18 0.15
CA ASP A 218 -13.37 -13.63 0.35
C ASP A 218 -13.57 -14.05 1.82
N GLU A 219 -13.10 -13.25 2.78
CA GLU A 219 -13.21 -13.52 4.22
C GLU A 219 -14.47 -12.90 4.88
N ASP A 220 -15.45 -12.40 4.14
CA ASP A 220 -16.62 -11.65 4.67
C ASP A 220 -16.23 -10.48 5.58
N ALA A 221 -15.04 -9.95 5.38
CA ALA A 221 -14.50 -8.86 6.19
C ALA A 221 -14.93 -7.48 5.68
N HIS A 222 -15.19 -7.35 4.39
CA HIS A 222 -15.69 -6.13 3.76
C HIS A 222 -16.51 -6.47 2.52
N TYR A 223 -17.53 -5.66 2.25
CA TYR A 223 -18.24 -5.66 0.96
C TYR A 223 -17.34 -5.14 -0.16
N LEU A 224 -17.70 -5.47 -1.42
CA LEU A 224 -16.92 -5.09 -2.59
C LEU A 224 -16.73 -3.56 -2.68
N SER A 225 -17.78 -2.77 -2.43
CA SER A 225 -17.68 -1.30 -2.43
C SER A 225 -16.66 -0.76 -1.43
N GLN A 226 -16.62 -1.32 -0.23
CA GLN A 226 -15.68 -0.94 0.84
C GLN A 226 -14.24 -1.29 0.47
N ALA A 227 -14.02 -2.46 -0.15
CA ALA A 227 -12.71 -2.91 -0.61
C ALA A 227 -12.19 -2.06 -1.78
N VAL A 228 -13.06 -1.73 -2.74
CA VAL A 228 -12.75 -0.86 -3.89
C VAL A 228 -12.39 0.56 -3.43
N LEU A 229 -13.12 1.13 -2.49
CA LEU A 229 -12.81 2.46 -1.93
C LEU A 229 -11.42 2.49 -1.26
N GLY A 230 -11.09 1.46 -0.47
CA GLY A 230 -9.77 1.36 0.17
C GLY A 230 -8.64 1.26 -0.84
N TRP A 231 -8.79 0.39 -1.84
CA TRP A 231 -7.82 0.23 -2.92
C TRP A 231 -7.66 1.51 -3.75
N TYR A 232 -8.77 2.15 -4.10
CA TYR A 232 -8.72 3.36 -4.92
C TYR A 232 -8.07 4.55 -4.19
N LEU A 233 -8.30 4.65 -2.88
CA LEU A 233 -7.62 5.66 -2.07
C LEU A 233 -6.11 5.41 -2.01
N ALA A 234 -5.65 4.15 -1.90
CA ALA A 234 -4.24 3.80 -2.02
C ALA A 234 -3.66 4.23 -3.37
N TYR A 235 -4.40 3.98 -4.45
CA TYR A 235 -4.01 4.40 -5.80
C TYR A 235 -3.83 5.92 -5.91
N LEU A 236 -4.77 6.70 -5.39
CA LEU A 236 -4.67 8.17 -5.41
C LEU A 236 -3.50 8.67 -4.56
N SER A 237 -3.28 8.09 -3.37
CA SER A 237 -2.20 8.46 -2.46
C SER A 237 -0.82 8.20 -3.08
N VAL A 238 -0.61 7.03 -3.64
CA VAL A 238 0.66 6.69 -4.30
C VAL A 238 0.88 7.54 -5.56
N ARG A 239 -0.17 7.82 -6.33
CA ARG A 239 -0.05 8.74 -7.48
C ARG A 239 0.29 10.17 -7.07
N ALA A 240 -0.20 10.63 -5.93
CA ALA A 240 0.15 11.94 -5.39
C ALA A 240 1.65 11.99 -5.07
N VAL A 241 2.17 10.98 -4.38
CA VAL A 241 3.61 10.84 -4.09
C VAL A 241 4.44 10.76 -5.38
N SER A 242 4.01 9.97 -6.37
CA SER A 242 4.72 9.85 -7.65
C SER A 242 4.80 11.19 -8.42
N ARG A 243 3.78 12.04 -8.30
CA ARG A 243 3.80 13.38 -8.91
C ARG A 243 4.81 14.30 -8.23
N THR A 244 4.93 14.25 -6.93
CA THR A 244 5.95 15.01 -6.18
C THR A 244 7.36 14.60 -6.62
N GLU A 245 7.57 13.33 -6.94
CA GLU A 245 8.85 12.84 -7.45
C GLU A 245 9.07 13.14 -8.96
N GLY A 246 8.19 13.91 -9.59
CA GLY A 246 8.28 14.24 -11.01
C GLY A 246 8.11 13.04 -11.93
N GLY A 247 7.42 12.00 -11.47
CA GLY A 247 7.25 10.75 -12.22
C GLY A 247 8.56 10.00 -12.43
N LYS A 248 9.59 10.23 -11.58
CA LYS A 248 10.87 9.52 -11.66
C LYS A 248 10.63 8.01 -11.61
N VAL A 249 10.98 7.35 -12.67
CA VAL A 249 10.97 5.90 -12.81
C VAL A 249 12.36 5.37 -12.42
N LEU A 250 12.41 4.17 -11.88
CA LEU A 250 13.67 3.54 -11.50
C LEU A 250 14.56 3.34 -12.73
N PRO A 251 15.89 3.49 -12.61
CA PRO A 251 16.82 3.08 -13.66
C PRO A 251 16.58 1.63 -14.06
N GLN A 252 16.74 1.34 -15.33
CA GLN A 252 16.57 -0.02 -15.84
C GLN A 252 17.60 -0.94 -15.18
N GLY A 253 17.17 -1.96 -14.47
CA GLY A 253 18.08 -2.89 -13.82
C GLY A 253 17.47 -3.73 -12.70
N LEU A 254 16.36 -3.29 -12.12
CA LEU A 254 15.68 -4.07 -11.06
C LEU A 254 14.71 -5.06 -11.69
N THR A 255 14.93 -6.33 -11.45
CA THR A 255 14.02 -7.40 -11.87
C THR A 255 13.54 -8.13 -10.63
N PHE A 256 12.23 -8.20 -10.46
CA PHE A 256 11.60 -9.05 -9.45
C PHE A 256 11.24 -10.38 -10.10
N PHE A 257 11.56 -11.48 -9.45
CA PHE A 257 11.20 -12.80 -9.93
C PHE A 257 10.72 -13.68 -8.76
N PRO A 258 9.74 -14.55 -8.99
CA PRO A 258 9.33 -15.49 -7.98
C PRO A 258 10.46 -16.47 -7.71
N VAL A 259 10.75 -16.69 -6.43
CA VAL A 259 11.67 -17.75 -5.97
C VAL A 259 10.83 -18.79 -5.27
N SER A 260 10.94 -20.03 -5.74
CA SER A 260 10.35 -21.18 -5.08
C SER A 260 11.48 -22.14 -4.67
N GLY A 261 11.54 -22.49 -3.40
CA GLY A 261 12.52 -23.43 -2.87
C GLY A 261 11.91 -24.24 -1.74
N GLY A 262 11.70 -25.54 -1.97
CA GLY A 262 11.05 -26.41 -0.99
C GLY A 262 9.65 -25.93 -0.63
N ASP A 263 9.35 -25.79 0.65
CA ASP A 263 8.05 -25.33 1.16
C ASP A 263 7.92 -23.80 1.26
N SER A 264 8.82 -23.05 0.61
CA SER A 264 8.86 -21.58 0.68
C SER A 264 8.69 -20.96 -0.69
N VAL A 265 7.79 -19.96 -0.78
CA VAL A 265 7.63 -19.11 -1.96
C VAL A 265 8.02 -17.68 -1.56
N GLY A 266 8.91 -17.07 -2.34
CA GLY A 266 9.40 -15.72 -2.10
C GLY A 266 9.51 -14.91 -3.39
N ILE A 267 9.84 -13.63 -3.26
CA ILE A 267 10.17 -12.76 -4.40
C ILE A 267 11.67 -12.48 -4.33
N GLY A 268 12.41 -12.93 -5.35
CA GLY A 268 13.79 -12.57 -5.55
C GLY A 268 13.91 -11.21 -6.25
N VAL A 269 14.93 -10.45 -5.88
CA VAL A 269 15.26 -9.16 -6.50
C VAL A 269 16.63 -9.28 -7.14
N HIS A 270 16.70 -9.07 -8.45
CA HIS A 270 17.95 -9.03 -9.19
C HIS A 270 18.20 -7.60 -9.68
N TYR A 271 19.38 -7.09 -9.37
CA TYR A 271 19.85 -5.80 -9.86
C TYR A 271 21.03 -6.01 -10.84
N GLN A 272 20.89 -5.47 -12.02
CA GLN A 272 21.97 -5.46 -13.02
C GLN A 272 22.54 -4.02 -13.11
N TYR A 273 23.84 -3.88 -12.81
CA TYR A 273 24.58 -2.62 -12.89
C TYR A 273 24.67 -2.13 -14.34
#